data_c21ce3ec4e4a35e5f96c8c3eae66d5d4
#
_entry.id   c21ce3ec4e4a35e5f96c8c3eae66d5d4
#
_cell.length_a   1.000
_cell.length_b   1.000
_cell.length_c   1.000
_cell.angle_alpha   90.00
_cell.angle_beta   90.00
_cell.angle_gamma   90.00
#
_symmetry.space_group_name_H-M   'P 1'
#
loop_
_entity.id
_entity.type
_entity.pdbx_description
1 polymer ?
#
loop_
_entity_poly.entity_id
_entity_poly.type
_entity_poly.pdbx_seq_one_letter_code
_entity_poly.pdbx_strand_id
1 'polypeptide(L)'
;IDAVAKATARFEEYNKHRSFKAFNFNQAIAFKNHLAQQPGESGAKLSKATLHATLANLKRFFQWLAGQPGYKSRFQYSDADYFNLSDNDMRVATAKREQTAPTLEQVRHVIACMPVDTEIELRNRALIAFTLLTGARDSAIISLKIKHVNLQDGTVFQDAREVRTKFAKTFTTTFFPVGDEIRTIVESWLLHLREVNL
;
A
#
# COMPACT_ATOMS: atom_id res chain seq x y z
N ILE A 1 5.09 10.34 3.97
CA ILE A 1 6.05 11.27 3.35
C ILE A 1 6.05 11.07 1.83
N ASP A 2 6.24 9.87 1.31
CA ASP A 2 6.38 9.60 -0.14
C ASP A 2 5.18 10.08 -0.98
N ALA A 3 3.95 9.93 -0.49
CA ALA A 3 2.77 10.35 -1.23
C ALA A 3 2.67 11.88 -1.36
N VAL A 4 3.08 12.63 -0.34
CA VAL A 4 3.15 14.10 -0.38
C VAL A 4 4.27 14.52 -1.33
N ALA A 5 5.46 13.90 -1.21
CA ALA A 5 6.60 14.21 -2.10
C ALA A 5 6.27 13.97 -3.57
N LYS A 6 5.59 12.85 -3.90
CA LYS A 6 5.11 12.59 -5.27
C LYS A 6 4.09 13.63 -5.76
N ALA A 7 3.19 14.06 -4.88
CA ALA A 7 2.19 15.06 -5.23
C ALA A 7 2.83 16.44 -5.46
N THR A 8 3.75 16.85 -4.57
CA THR A 8 4.49 18.12 -4.71
C THR A 8 5.37 18.13 -5.95
N ALA A 9 6.10 17.05 -6.25
CA ALA A 9 6.93 16.94 -7.46
C ALA A 9 6.10 17.14 -8.73
N ARG A 10 4.92 16.52 -8.84
CA ARG A 10 4.00 16.73 -9.98
C ARG A 10 3.54 18.20 -10.10
N PHE A 11 3.30 18.86 -8.98
CA PHE A 11 2.92 20.26 -8.98
C PHE A 11 4.10 21.18 -9.36
N GLU A 12 5.30 20.87 -8.89
CA GLU A 12 6.54 21.60 -9.24
C GLU A 12 6.87 21.47 -10.73
N GLU A 13 6.77 20.28 -11.30
CA GLU A 13 6.91 20.09 -12.76
C GLU A 13 5.92 20.95 -13.55
N TYR A 14 4.63 20.89 -13.19
CA TYR A 14 3.60 21.71 -13.81
C TYR A 14 3.88 23.20 -13.69
N ASN A 15 4.32 23.63 -12.50
CA ASN A 15 4.61 25.03 -12.20
C ASN A 15 5.99 25.48 -12.69
N LYS A 16 6.75 24.61 -13.41
CA LYS A 16 8.12 24.86 -13.88
C LYS A 16 9.05 25.29 -12.75
N HIS A 17 8.96 24.60 -11.60
CA HIS A 17 9.76 24.83 -10.39
C HIS A 17 9.74 26.28 -9.86
N ARG A 18 8.63 26.99 -10.08
CA ARG A 18 8.43 28.31 -9.47
C ARG A 18 8.28 28.18 -7.96
N SER A 19 8.78 29.20 -7.24
CA SER A 19 8.65 29.24 -5.78
C SER A 19 7.19 29.12 -5.34
N PHE A 20 6.92 28.28 -4.34
CA PHE A 20 5.59 28.16 -3.73
C PHE A 20 5.08 29.47 -3.08
N LYS A 21 5.95 30.47 -2.89
CA LYS A 21 5.54 31.82 -2.46
C LYS A 21 4.64 32.52 -3.48
N ALA A 22 4.68 32.08 -4.74
CA ALA A 22 3.83 32.60 -5.81
C ALA A 22 2.53 31.80 -5.98
N PHE A 23 2.25 30.84 -5.08
CA PHE A 23 1.03 30.05 -5.12
C PHE A 23 -0.22 30.93 -4.96
N ASN A 24 -1.25 30.62 -5.72
CA ASN A 24 -2.58 31.21 -5.63
C ASN A 24 -3.64 30.17 -6.06
N PHE A 25 -4.90 30.45 -5.75
CA PHE A 25 -6.00 29.54 -6.03
C PHE A 25 -6.20 29.24 -7.53
N ASN A 26 -5.89 30.19 -8.43
CA ASN A 26 -5.97 29.95 -9.89
C ASN A 26 -4.99 28.86 -10.34
N GLN A 27 -3.81 28.80 -9.72
CA GLN A 27 -2.85 27.71 -10.00
C GLN A 27 -3.38 26.36 -9.52
N ALA A 28 -4.09 26.31 -8.38
CA ALA A 28 -4.71 25.07 -7.92
C ALA A 28 -5.79 24.58 -8.91
N ILE A 29 -6.66 25.48 -9.39
CA ILE A 29 -7.68 25.18 -10.40
C ILE A 29 -7.04 24.69 -11.70
N ALA A 30 -6.06 25.42 -12.22
CA ALA A 30 -5.39 25.10 -13.48
C ALA A 30 -4.64 23.76 -13.38
N PHE A 31 -3.94 23.50 -12.27
CA PHE A 31 -3.28 22.23 -12.02
C PHE A 31 -4.26 21.07 -11.95
N LYS A 32 -5.39 21.22 -11.24
CA LYS A 32 -6.44 20.21 -11.17
C LYS A 32 -6.92 19.80 -12.57
N ASN A 33 -7.19 20.76 -13.43
CA ASN A 33 -7.62 20.53 -14.82
C ASN A 33 -6.52 19.85 -15.64
N HIS A 34 -5.28 20.30 -15.50
CA HIS A 34 -4.11 19.68 -16.13
C HIS A 34 -3.93 18.22 -15.68
N LEU A 35 -3.96 17.95 -14.37
CA LEU A 35 -3.78 16.61 -13.83
C LEU A 35 -4.88 15.64 -14.32
N ALA A 36 -6.11 16.13 -14.50
CA ALA A 36 -7.22 15.34 -15.01
C ALA A 36 -7.04 14.88 -16.47
N GLN A 37 -6.16 15.51 -17.23
CA GLN A 37 -5.84 15.13 -18.62
C GLN A 37 -4.58 14.27 -18.72
N GLN A 38 -3.81 14.12 -17.63
CA GLN A 38 -2.57 13.35 -17.65
C GLN A 38 -2.83 11.85 -17.87
N PRO A 39 -2.01 11.17 -18.68
CA PRO A 39 -2.06 9.72 -18.80
C PRO A 39 -1.57 9.04 -17.51
N GLY A 40 -2.19 7.94 -17.14
CA GLY A 40 -1.69 7.00 -16.16
C GLY A 40 -0.68 6.02 -16.78
N GLU A 41 -0.17 5.10 -15.98
CA GLU A 41 0.79 4.07 -16.41
C GLU A 41 0.26 3.18 -17.54
N SER A 42 -1.05 2.97 -17.63
CA SER A 42 -1.71 2.21 -18.69
C SER A 42 -1.99 3.01 -19.98
N GLY A 43 -1.57 4.28 -20.06
CA GLY A 43 -1.89 5.19 -21.17
C GLY A 43 -3.30 5.77 -21.10
N ALA A 44 -4.20 5.27 -20.27
CA ALA A 44 -5.51 5.86 -20.02
C ALA A 44 -5.37 7.08 -19.09
N LYS A 45 -6.40 7.95 -19.05
CA LYS A 45 -6.44 9.08 -18.09
C LYS A 45 -6.33 8.58 -16.65
N LEU A 46 -5.72 9.39 -15.79
CA LEU A 46 -5.62 9.10 -14.36
C LEU A 46 -7.01 8.83 -13.75
N SER A 47 -7.07 7.81 -12.89
CA SER A 47 -8.32 7.48 -12.18
C SER A 47 -8.75 8.61 -11.25
N LYS A 48 -10.06 8.77 -11.02
CA LYS A 48 -10.58 9.76 -10.05
C LYS A 48 -10.00 9.54 -8.64
N ALA A 49 -9.72 8.30 -8.25
CA ALA A 49 -9.08 7.98 -6.98
C ALA A 49 -7.63 8.51 -6.91
N THR A 50 -6.86 8.38 -7.99
CA THR A 50 -5.50 8.92 -8.10
C THR A 50 -5.51 10.45 -8.07
N LEU A 51 -6.44 11.08 -8.81
CA LEU A 51 -6.65 12.52 -8.79
C LEU A 51 -6.94 13.01 -7.35
N HIS A 52 -7.92 12.40 -6.70
CA HIS A 52 -8.31 12.73 -5.34
C HIS A 52 -7.12 12.62 -4.37
N ALA A 53 -6.39 11.48 -4.39
CA ALA A 53 -5.25 11.27 -3.52
C ALA A 53 -4.14 12.31 -3.72
N THR A 54 -3.81 12.64 -4.97
CA THR A 54 -2.79 13.65 -5.31
C THR A 54 -3.21 15.03 -4.83
N LEU A 55 -4.43 15.44 -5.13
CA LEU A 55 -4.96 16.76 -4.77
C LEU A 55 -5.14 16.91 -3.25
N ALA A 56 -5.58 15.87 -2.55
CA ALA A 56 -5.70 15.87 -1.10
C ALA A 56 -4.33 16.02 -0.40
N ASN A 57 -3.27 15.40 -0.94
CA ASN A 57 -1.93 15.56 -0.41
C ASN A 57 -1.40 16.98 -0.66
N LEU A 58 -1.64 17.56 -1.84
CA LEU A 58 -1.28 18.94 -2.12
C LEU A 58 -2.05 19.92 -1.22
N LYS A 59 -3.35 19.73 -1.06
CA LYS A 59 -4.15 20.54 -0.15
C LYS A 59 -3.54 20.57 1.24
N ARG A 60 -3.23 19.41 1.83
CA ARG A 60 -2.60 19.31 3.15
C ARG A 60 -1.24 20.00 3.20
N PHE A 61 -0.43 19.85 2.15
CA PHE A 61 0.88 20.48 2.06
C PHE A 61 0.75 22.01 2.04
N PHE A 62 -0.10 22.58 1.18
CA PHE A 62 -0.28 24.04 1.08
C PHE A 62 -0.95 24.61 2.32
N GLN A 63 -1.89 23.90 2.94
CA GLN A 63 -2.48 24.28 4.23
C GLN A 63 -1.42 24.36 5.34
N TRP A 64 -0.52 23.38 5.42
CA TRP A 64 0.61 23.42 6.33
C TRP A 64 1.55 24.58 6.01
N LEU A 65 1.87 24.76 4.73
CA LEU A 65 2.80 25.78 4.25
C LEU A 65 2.29 27.20 4.53
N ALA A 66 0.96 27.44 4.43
CA ALA A 66 0.34 28.72 4.76
C ALA A 66 0.58 29.15 6.23
N GLY A 67 0.84 28.18 7.12
CA GLY A 67 1.21 28.45 8.52
C GLY A 67 2.69 28.76 8.77
N GLN A 68 3.57 28.53 7.77
CA GLN A 68 5.01 28.63 7.96
C GLN A 68 5.54 30.07 7.85
N PRO A 69 6.63 30.40 8.57
CA PRO A 69 7.31 31.69 8.43
C PRO A 69 7.70 31.97 6.97
N GLY A 70 7.41 33.17 6.51
CA GLY A 70 7.68 33.61 5.12
C GLY A 70 6.63 33.19 4.08
N TYR A 71 5.57 32.47 4.49
CA TYR A 71 4.45 32.10 3.63
C TYR A 71 3.10 32.70 4.11
N LYS A 72 2.91 32.94 5.42
CA LYS A 72 1.67 33.47 6.03
C LYS A 72 1.08 34.70 5.33
N SER A 73 1.92 35.57 4.75
CA SER A 73 1.50 36.80 4.03
C SER A 73 1.37 36.58 2.52
N ARG A 74 1.59 35.39 2.00
CA ARG A 74 1.66 35.13 0.54
C ARG A 74 0.37 34.54 0.00
N PHE A 75 -0.24 33.64 0.73
CA PHE A 75 -1.53 33.03 0.39
C PHE A 75 -2.24 32.56 1.66
N GLN A 76 -3.54 32.37 1.56
CA GLN A 76 -4.38 31.97 2.69
C GLN A 76 -4.52 30.44 2.77
N TYR A 77 -4.83 29.95 3.98
CA TYR A 77 -5.13 28.55 4.20
C TYR A 77 -6.26 28.04 3.29
N SER A 78 -7.30 28.86 3.07
CA SER A 78 -8.44 28.57 2.20
C SER A 78 -8.09 28.46 0.72
N ASP A 79 -6.97 29.07 0.26
CA ASP A 79 -6.57 28.97 -1.14
C ASP A 79 -6.27 27.52 -1.56
N ALA A 80 -5.87 26.68 -0.61
CA ALA A 80 -5.66 25.24 -0.84
C ALA A 80 -6.98 24.47 -1.02
N ASP A 81 -8.14 25.01 -0.66
CA ASP A 81 -9.42 24.34 -0.85
C ASP A 81 -9.80 24.19 -2.33
N TYR A 82 -9.22 25.01 -3.19
CA TYR A 82 -9.41 24.90 -4.64
C TYR A 82 -8.79 23.64 -5.26
N PHE A 83 -7.97 22.90 -4.51
CA PHE A 83 -7.56 21.55 -4.90
C PHE A 83 -8.67 20.49 -4.74
N ASN A 84 -9.74 20.79 -4.02
CA ASN A 84 -10.87 19.86 -3.87
C ASN A 84 -11.46 19.49 -5.25
N LEU A 85 -11.83 18.23 -5.40
CA LEU A 85 -12.67 17.78 -6.51
C LEU A 85 -14.11 18.27 -6.32
N SER A 86 -14.91 18.22 -7.40
CA SER A 86 -16.37 18.34 -7.28
C SER A 86 -16.94 17.22 -6.42
N ASP A 87 -18.12 17.44 -5.82
CA ASP A 87 -18.78 16.41 -4.99
C ASP A 87 -19.04 15.12 -5.78
N ASN A 88 -19.40 15.23 -7.06
CA ASN A 88 -19.59 14.08 -7.92
C ASN A 88 -18.29 13.30 -8.14
N ASP A 89 -17.20 14.00 -8.47
CA ASP A 89 -15.89 13.36 -8.65
C ASP A 89 -15.35 12.76 -7.35
N MET A 90 -15.63 13.39 -6.22
CA MET A 90 -15.29 12.88 -4.88
C MET A 90 -16.03 11.56 -4.61
N ARG A 91 -17.34 11.51 -4.87
CA ARG A 91 -18.14 10.26 -4.71
C ARG A 91 -17.59 9.14 -5.57
N VAL A 92 -17.28 9.42 -6.84
CA VAL A 92 -16.67 8.43 -7.74
C VAL A 92 -15.29 8.00 -7.26
N ALA A 93 -14.46 8.94 -6.79
CA ALA A 93 -13.11 8.66 -6.31
C ALA A 93 -13.09 7.77 -5.05
N THR A 94 -14.08 7.92 -4.19
CA THR A 94 -14.19 7.21 -2.91
C THR A 94 -15.13 6.00 -2.96
N ALA A 95 -15.82 5.78 -4.08
CA ALA A 95 -16.71 4.64 -4.26
C ALA A 95 -15.93 3.32 -4.09
N LYS A 96 -16.48 2.42 -3.29
CA LYS A 96 -15.96 1.04 -3.20
C LYS A 96 -16.17 0.35 -4.52
N ARG A 97 -15.10 -0.19 -5.10
CA ARG A 97 -15.19 -1.12 -6.22
C ARG A 97 -15.40 -2.52 -5.68
N GLU A 98 -16.34 -3.24 -6.25
CA GLU A 98 -16.41 -4.68 -6.07
C GLU A 98 -15.11 -5.29 -6.61
N GLN A 99 -14.38 -5.99 -5.73
CA GLN A 99 -13.20 -6.75 -6.13
C GLN A 99 -13.59 -8.23 -6.05
N THR A 100 -13.54 -8.91 -7.18
CA THR A 100 -13.61 -10.36 -7.20
C THR A 100 -12.33 -10.91 -6.57
N ALA A 101 -12.48 -11.56 -5.43
CA ALA A 101 -11.42 -12.33 -4.82
C ALA A 101 -11.55 -13.82 -5.23
N PRO A 102 -10.45 -14.54 -5.42
CA PRO A 102 -10.52 -15.98 -5.64
C PRO A 102 -11.14 -16.67 -4.43
N THR A 103 -11.89 -17.74 -4.67
CA THR A 103 -12.42 -18.56 -3.58
C THR A 103 -11.31 -19.36 -2.91
N LEU A 104 -11.56 -19.85 -1.69
CA LEU A 104 -10.61 -20.70 -0.97
C LEU A 104 -10.23 -21.94 -1.79
N GLU A 105 -11.22 -22.57 -2.43
CA GLU A 105 -11.01 -23.75 -3.29
C GLU A 105 -10.10 -23.43 -4.49
N GLN A 106 -10.29 -22.27 -5.12
CA GLN A 106 -9.43 -21.85 -6.23
C GLN A 106 -7.98 -21.64 -5.77
N VAL A 107 -7.76 -21.01 -4.61
CA VAL A 107 -6.41 -20.80 -4.07
C VAL A 107 -5.77 -22.14 -3.68
N ARG A 108 -6.51 -23.04 -3.03
CA ARG A 108 -6.03 -24.39 -2.69
C ARG A 108 -5.66 -25.18 -3.94
N HIS A 109 -6.48 -25.13 -4.98
CA HIS A 109 -6.18 -25.77 -6.26
C HIS A 109 -4.88 -25.22 -6.88
N VAL A 110 -4.70 -23.91 -6.91
CA VAL A 110 -3.45 -23.29 -7.40
C VAL A 110 -2.25 -23.80 -6.61
N ILE A 111 -2.32 -23.80 -5.27
CA ILE A 111 -1.22 -24.30 -4.42
C ILE A 111 -0.91 -25.78 -4.68
N ALA A 112 -1.95 -26.59 -4.88
CA ALA A 112 -1.79 -28.01 -5.19
C ALA A 112 -1.09 -28.25 -6.54
N CYS A 113 -1.35 -27.40 -7.53
CA CYS A 113 -0.76 -27.48 -8.87
C CYS A 113 0.64 -26.84 -9.00
N MET A 114 1.14 -26.17 -7.95
CA MET A 114 2.48 -25.57 -8.00
C MET A 114 3.57 -26.65 -8.06
N PRO A 115 4.63 -26.47 -8.90
CA PRO A 115 5.74 -27.39 -8.97
C PRO A 115 6.51 -27.45 -7.65
N VAL A 116 7.19 -28.59 -7.41
CA VAL A 116 7.89 -28.91 -6.17
C VAL A 116 9.25 -29.58 -6.39
N ASP A 117 9.79 -29.48 -7.61
CA ASP A 117 11.00 -30.18 -8.02
C ASP A 117 12.28 -29.50 -7.53
N THR A 118 12.22 -28.21 -7.25
CA THR A 118 13.35 -27.41 -6.79
C THR A 118 13.07 -26.74 -5.44
N GLU A 119 14.13 -26.40 -4.71
CA GLU A 119 14.02 -25.69 -3.43
C GLU A 119 13.30 -24.32 -3.59
N ILE A 120 13.53 -23.64 -4.71
CA ILE A 120 12.86 -22.38 -5.02
C ILE A 120 11.35 -22.57 -5.18
N GLU A 121 10.93 -23.65 -5.82
CA GLU A 121 9.51 -23.98 -6.01
C GLU A 121 8.86 -24.37 -4.69
N LEU A 122 9.51 -25.19 -3.86
CA LEU A 122 9.05 -25.53 -2.52
C LEU A 122 8.89 -24.28 -1.67
N ARG A 123 9.87 -23.36 -1.68
CA ARG A 123 9.81 -22.07 -1.00
C ARG A 123 8.63 -21.23 -1.48
N ASN A 124 8.47 -21.11 -2.79
CA ASN A 124 7.40 -20.30 -3.39
C ASN A 124 6.03 -20.86 -3.02
N ARG A 125 5.85 -22.16 -3.07
CA ARG A 125 4.62 -22.85 -2.65
C ARG A 125 4.34 -22.60 -1.16
N ALA A 126 5.35 -22.77 -0.31
CA ALA A 126 5.24 -22.53 1.13
C ALA A 126 4.91 -21.05 1.44
N LEU A 127 5.46 -20.11 0.70
CA LEU A 127 5.19 -18.68 0.86
C LEU A 127 3.72 -18.33 0.58
N ILE A 128 3.14 -18.88 -0.49
CA ILE A 128 1.72 -18.68 -0.81
C ILE A 128 0.84 -19.36 0.22
N ALA A 129 1.17 -20.60 0.60
CA ALA A 129 0.49 -21.32 1.66
C ALA A 129 0.52 -20.57 3.00
N PHE A 130 1.67 -20.01 3.39
CA PHE A 130 1.82 -19.20 4.59
C PHE A 130 0.99 -17.90 4.53
N THR A 131 0.94 -17.27 3.37
CA THR A 131 0.10 -16.08 3.15
C THR A 131 -1.38 -16.41 3.35
N LEU A 132 -1.85 -17.53 2.81
CA LEU A 132 -3.22 -17.99 2.99
C LEU A 132 -3.51 -18.37 4.45
N LEU A 133 -2.57 -19.07 5.10
CA LEU A 133 -2.69 -19.55 6.47
C LEU A 133 -2.76 -18.43 7.51
N THR A 134 -2.08 -17.29 7.25
CA THR A 134 -1.90 -16.22 8.24
C THR A 134 -2.55 -14.89 7.85
N GLY A 135 -2.86 -14.66 6.58
CA GLY A 135 -3.28 -13.34 6.08
C GLY A 135 -2.22 -12.24 6.29
N ALA A 136 -0.97 -12.62 6.54
CA ALA A 136 0.12 -11.67 6.75
C ALA A 136 0.42 -10.88 5.47
N ARG A 137 0.78 -9.60 5.63
CA ARG A 137 1.17 -8.76 4.49
C ARG A 137 2.54 -9.16 3.98
N ASP A 138 2.78 -8.98 2.69
CA ASP A 138 4.06 -9.20 2.00
C ASP A 138 5.24 -8.57 2.76
N SER A 139 5.13 -7.30 3.15
CA SER A 139 6.17 -6.60 3.91
C SER A 139 6.45 -7.23 5.29
N ALA A 140 5.44 -7.81 5.94
CA ALA A 140 5.63 -8.56 7.18
C ALA A 140 6.33 -9.90 6.89
N ILE A 141 5.85 -10.65 5.89
CA ILE A 141 6.37 -11.97 5.53
C ILE A 141 7.87 -11.92 5.22
N ILE A 142 8.33 -10.97 4.38
CA ILE A 142 9.74 -10.83 4.02
C ILE A 142 10.65 -10.39 5.18
N SER A 143 10.10 -9.94 6.29
CA SER A 143 10.84 -9.56 7.49
C SER A 143 10.66 -10.51 8.68
N LEU A 144 9.78 -11.51 8.55
CA LEU A 144 9.64 -12.56 9.54
C LEU A 144 10.90 -13.43 9.62
N LYS A 145 11.15 -13.93 10.83
CA LYS A 145 12.16 -14.96 11.12
C LYS A 145 11.45 -16.20 11.64
N ILE A 146 12.07 -17.36 11.53
CA ILE A 146 11.53 -18.65 11.99
C ILE A 146 11.07 -18.56 13.45
N LYS A 147 11.80 -17.86 14.31
CA LYS A 147 11.47 -17.69 15.74
C LYS A 147 10.11 -17.03 16.00
N HIS A 148 9.57 -16.28 15.01
CA HIS A 148 8.28 -15.62 15.13
C HIS A 148 7.09 -16.56 14.88
N VAL A 149 7.35 -17.78 14.40
CA VAL A 149 6.31 -18.76 14.05
C VAL A 149 6.31 -19.88 15.08
N ASN A 150 5.19 -20.03 15.78
CA ASN A 150 4.94 -21.16 16.67
C ASN A 150 4.00 -22.14 15.98
N LEU A 151 4.56 -23.26 15.50
CA LEU A 151 3.82 -24.31 14.80
C LEU A 151 2.91 -25.10 15.76
N GLN A 152 3.32 -25.26 17.02
CA GLN A 152 2.53 -25.99 18.00
C GLN A 152 1.21 -25.28 18.30
N ASP A 153 1.27 -23.98 18.59
CA ASP A 153 0.11 -23.16 18.91
C ASP A 153 -0.59 -22.60 17.65
N GLY A 154 0.00 -22.79 16.47
CA GLY A 154 -0.53 -22.25 15.22
C GLY A 154 -0.59 -20.73 15.23
N THR A 155 0.49 -20.07 15.69
CA THR A 155 0.53 -18.61 15.83
C THR A 155 1.78 -17.98 15.22
N VAL A 156 1.65 -16.70 14.84
CA VAL A 156 2.75 -15.86 14.36
C VAL A 156 2.79 -14.59 15.19
N PHE A 157 3.87 -14.40 15.93
CA PHE A 157 4.10 -13.17 16.69
C PHE A 157 4.81 -12.13 15.81
N GLN A 158 4.14 -11.03 15.52
CA GLN A 158 4.65 -9.94 14.69
C GLN A 158 5.09 -8.78 15.59
N ASP A 159 6.34 -8.82 16.05
CA ASP A 159 6.94 -7.74 16.84
C ASP A 159 7.36 -6.59 15.91
N ALA A 160 6.79 -5.41 16.09
CA ALA A 160 7.09 -4.24 15.26
C ALA A 160 8.56 -3.76 15.33
N ARG A 161 9.34 -4.23 16.30
CA ARG A 161 10.78 -3.95 16.40
C ARG A 161 11.60 -4.77 15.41
N GLU A 162 11.09 -5.93 14.96
CA GLU A 162 11.79 -6.86 14.07
C GLU A 162 11.02 -7.12 12.77
N VAL A 163 9.69 -6.99 12.78
CA VAL A 163 8.79 -7.30 11.66
C VAL A 163 8.17 -6.01 11.11
N ARG A 164 8.19 -5.84 9.79
CA ARG A 164 7.61 -4.66 9.11
C ARG A 164 6.09 -4.70 9.11
N THR A 165 5.51 -4.40 10.27
CA THR A 165 4.05 -4.37 10.44
C THR A 165 3.47 -3.01 10.03
N LYS A 166 2.22 -3.01 9.57
CA LYS A 166 1.52 -1.76 9.24
C LYS A 166 1.31 -0.91 10.50
N PHE A 167 1.71 0.35 10.45
CA PHE A 167 1.66 1.32 11.55
C PHE A 167 2.50 0.92 12.78
N ALA A 168 3.56 0.11 12.60
CA ALA A 168 4.44 -0.36 13.66
C ALA A 168 3.66 -0.97 14.84
N LYS A 169 2.63 -1.77 14.56
CA LYS A 169 1.83 -2.46 15.58
C LYS A 169 2.40 -3.85 15.86
N THR A 170 2.53 -4.19 17.13
CA THR A 170 2.87 -5.53 17.60
C THR A 170 1.58 -6.31 17.88
N PHE A 171 1.46 -7.51 17.32
CA PHE A 171 0.30 -8.38 17.50
C PHE A 171 0.63 -9.83 17.16
N THR A 172 -0.22 -10.75 17.60
CA THR A 172 -0.18 -12.18 17.24
C THR A 172 -1.30 -12.49 16.25
N THR A 173 -0.97 -13.23 15.20
CA THR A 173 -1.94 -13.82 14.27
C THR A 173 -2.05 -15.30 14.55
N THR A 174 -3.28 -15.83 14.60
CA THR A 174 -3.54 -17.28 14.65
C THR A 174 -3.73 -17.82 13.24
N PHE A 175 -3.31 -19.06 13.01
CA PHE A 175 -3.53 -19.72 11.72
C PHE A 175 -5.02 -19.83 11.40
N PHE A 176 -5.38 -19.52 10.17
CA PHE A 176 -6.75 -19.65 9.69
C PHE A 176 -7.08 -21.13 9.39
N PRO A 177 -8.33 -21.55 9.56
CA PRO A 177 -8.78 -22.91 9.25
C PRO A 177 -8.96 -23.08 7.73
N VAL A 178 -7.86 -23.08 6.99
CA VAL A 178 -7.84 -23.14 5.52
C VAL A 178 -7.53 -24.54 4.97
N GLY A 179 -7.40 -25.53 5.83
CA GLY A 179 -7.14 -26.94 5.52
C GLY A 179 -5.77 -27.40 5.99
N ASP A 180 -5.71 -28.66 6.41
CA ASP A 180 -4.51 -29.27 7.01
C ASP A 180 -3.37 -29.39 6.00
N GLU A 181 -3.68 -29.59 4.72
CA GLU A 181 -2.71 -29.66 3.64
C GLU A 181 -1.92 -28.35 3.48
N ILE A 182 -2.57 -27.19 3.67
CA ILE A 182 -1.92 -25.87 3.62
C ILE A 182 -0.95 -25.71 4.81
N ARG A 183 -1.40 -26.14 5.99
CA ARG A 183 -0.57 -26.15 7.20
C ARG A 183 0.64 -27.05 7.03
N THR A 184 0.46 -28.27 6.53
CA THR A 184 1.53 -29.25 6.30
C THR A 184 2.62 -28.71 5.33
N ILE A 185 2.23 -28.00 4.28
CA ILE A 185 3.20 -27.37 3.35
C ILE A 185 4.08 -26.35 4.10
N VAL A 186 3.49 -25.53 4.96
CA VAL A 186 4.24 -24.54 5.73
C VAL A 186 5.13 -25.19 6.78
N GLU A 187 4.63 -26.20 7.49
CA GLU A 187 5.37 -26.95 8.50
C GLU A 187 6.60 -27.63 7.87
N SER A 188 6.41 -28.33 6.76
CA SER A 188 7.49 -29.00 6.03
C SER A 188 8.59 -28.03 5.59
N TRP A 189 8.21 -26.87 5.08
CA TRP A 189 9.17 -25.84 4.68
C TRP A 189 9.92 -25.24 5.88
N LEU A 190 9.25 -24.95 6.98
CA LEU A 190 9.88 -24.42 8.19
C LEU A 190 10.82 -25.42 8.87
N LEU A 191 10.49 -26.72 8.81
CA LEU A 191 11.39 -27.79 9.26
C LEU A 191 12.64 -27.87 8.38
N HIS A 192 12.47 -27.88 7.06
CA HIS A 192 13.60 -27.82 6.12
C HIS A 192 14.53 -26.63 6.39
N LEU A 193 13.98 -25.44 6.60
CA LEU A 193 14.78 -24.26 6.94
C LEU A 193 15.54 -24.39 8.26
N ARG A 194 15.00 -25.10 9.24
CA ARG A 194 15.70 -25.38 10.51
C ARG A 194 16.87 -26.34 10.32
N GLU A 195 16.69 -27.34 9.47
CA GLU A 195 17.74 -28.33 9.18
C GLU A 195 18.91 -27.74 8.38
N VAL A 196 18.62 -26.84 7.43
CA VAL A 196 19.66 -26.21 6.56
C VAL A 196 20.41 -25.08 7.25
N ASN A 197 19.81 -24.41 8.25
CA ASN A 197 20.41 -23.27 8.96
C ASN A 197 20.94 -23.63 10.37
N LEU A 198 21.00 -24.90 10.71
CA LEU A 198 21.71 -25.44 11.87
C LEU A 198 23.08 -25.95 11.47
#